data_1f6042c4ce22d55364029d2c5e319482
#
_entry.id   1f6042c4ce22d55364029d2c5e319482
#
_cell.length_a   1.000
_cell.length_b   1.000
_cell.length_c   1.000
_cell.angle_alpha   90.00
_cell.angle_beta   90.00
_cell.angle_gamma   90.00
#
_symmetry.space_group_name_H-M   'P 1'
#
loop_
_entity.id
_entity.type
_entity.pdbx_description
1 polymer ?
#
loop_
_entity_poly.entity_id
_entity_poly.type
_entity_poly.pdbx_seq_one_letter_code
_entity_poly.pdbx_strand_id
1 'polypeptide(L)'
;PNTLFAIGSCTKAFTAALVGDLVAEGKFTYDEPVHNYLPELQFYNDEMNSLITMRDMMSHKTGLPRHDLSWYFNPTANRVNMLKRIKYMEPTYRPKEKYQYNNFMFLAQGVVVEKFNNQSWETTIKAKIFKPLEMLRSNTSYDEVKNDPDLASPHVYKNDSTLQRISHYNITVMGPAGGIYSSAIEMANWVQAWIYRGQFKGLNIISPLHHKEAISAQTINSSGIPDSTHPDISGGNYGFGWSMLNYRGHYRVEHGGAIDGFIASTSFFPTDSIGIVVLSNQSSRQIPN
;
A
#
# COMPACT_ATOMS: atom_id res chain seq x y z
N PRO A 1 17.08 -4.47 15.10
CA PRO A 1 15.99 -3.59 14.68
C PRO A 1 16.21 -2.99 13.29
N ASN A 2 17.42 -3.12 12.73
CA ASN A 2 17.82 -2.56 11.44
C ASN A 2 17.67 -3.55 10.26
N THR A 3 17.42 -4.82 10.53
CA THR A 3 17.27 -5.86 9.50
C THR A 3 16.18 -5.48 8.52
N LEU A 4 16.47 -5.56 7.22
CA LEU A 4 15.55 -5.24 6.15
C LEU A 4 14.61 -6.42 5.84
N PHE A 5 13.33 -6.14 5.75
CA PHE A 5 12.28 -7.07 5.36
C PHE A 5 11.48 -6.49 4.19
N ALA A 6 11.00 -7.32 3.30
CA ALA A 6 9.99 -6.88 2.35
C ALA A 6 8.67 -6.62 3.10
N ILE A 7 8.13 -5.41 3.00
CA ILE A 7 6.91 -5.03 3.73
C ILE A 7 5.62 -5.21 2.93
N GLY A 8 5.72 -5.72 1.70
CA GLY A 8 4.56 -6.01 0.86
C GLY A 8 3.58 -4.83 0.78
N SER A 9 2.31 -5.12 0.94
CA SER A 9 1.24 -4.13 0.77
C SER A 9 1.24 -2.98 1.78
N CYS A 10 2.04 -3.00 2.85
CA CYS A 10 2.27 -1.79 3.67
C CYS A 10 2.85 -0.63 2.83
N THR A 11 3.45 -0.93 1.67
CA THR A 11 3.90 0.04 0.65
C THR A 11 2.78 0.97 0.17
N LYS A 12 1.54 0.50 0.14
CA LYS A 12 0.40 1.26 -0.43
C LYS A 12 0.18 2.62 0.23
N ALA A 13 0.32 2.69 1.54
CA ALA A 13 0.17 3.95 2.26
C ALA A 13 1.23 4.99 1.86
N PHE A 14 2.44 4.54 1.53
CA PHE A 14 3.52 5.42 1.02
C PHE A 14 3.17 5.96 -0.38
N THR A 15 2.71 5.09 -1.28
CA THR A 15 2.29 5.51 -2.62
C THR A 15 1.11 6.47 -2.54
N ALA A 16 0.13 6.19 -1.68
CA ALA A 16 -1.01 7.07 -1.44
C ALA A 16 -0.58 8.45 -0.91
N ALA A 17 0.41 8.51 -0.03
CA ALA A 17 0.94 9.78 0.48
C ALA A 17 1.56 10.64 -0.62
N LEU A 18 2.30 10.05 -1.56
CA LEU A 18 2.84 10.77 -2.72
C LEU A 18 1.73 11.31 -3.64
N VAL A 19 0.64 10.56 -3.84
CA VAL A 19 -0.56 11.05 -4.54
C VAL A 19 -1.19 12.20 -3.76
N GLY A 20 -1.25 12.09 -2.44
CA GLY A 20 -1.74 13.14 -1.55
C GLY A 20 -0.98 14.45 -1.65
N ASP A 21 0.33 14.39 -1.85
CA ASP A 21 1.16 15.58 -2.11
C ASP A 21 0.76 16.26 -3.43
N LEU A 22 0.56 15.48 -4.51
CA LEU A 22 0.14 16.02 -5.79
C LEU A 22 -1.23 16.71 -5.72
N VAL A 23 -2.15 16.14 -4.94
CA VAL A 23 -3.46 16.77 -4.69
C VAL A 23 -3.30 18.06 -3.88
N ALA A 24 -2.44 18.07 -2.86
CA ALA A 24 -2.14 19.27 -2.08
C ALA A 24 -1.45 20.36 -2.90
N GLU A 25 -0.65 19.98 -3.92
CA GLU A 25 -0.04 20.87 -4.90
C GLU A 25 -1.05 21.36 -5.96
N GLY A 26 -2.32 20.92 -5.93
CA GLY A 26 -3.36 21.32 -6.88
C GLY A 26 -3.21 20.74 -8.29
N LYS A 27 -2.48 19.62 -8.44
CA LYS A 27 -2.28 18.97 -9.76
C LYS A 27 -3.56 18.34 -10.29
N PHE A 28 -4.37 17.80 -9.42
CA PHE A 28 -5.70 17.22 -9.65
C PHE A 28 -6.43 17.08 -8.31
N THR A 29 -7.71 16.67 -8.34
CA THR A 29 -8.48 16.37 -7.13
C THR A 29 -8.69 14.88 -6.95
N TYR A 30 -9.01 14.42 -5.74
CA TYR A 30 -9.35 13.01 -5.51
C TYR A 30 -10.60 12.57 -6.28
N ASP A 31 -11.48 13.48 -6.63
CA ASP A 31 -12.85 13.21 -7.06
C ASP A 31 -13.10 13.45 -8.55
N GLU A 32 -12.09 13.93 -9.29
CA GLU A 32 -12.19 13.98 -10.75
C GLU A 32 -11.82 12.65 -11.40
N PRO A 33 -12.40 12.32 -12.57
CA PRO A 33 -12.07 11.10 -13.30
C PRO A 33 -10.57 11.03 -13.63
N VAL A 34 -9.94 9.90 -13.29
CA VAL A 34 -8.50 9.70 -13.52
C VAL A 34 -8.12 9.84 -14.99
N HIS A 35 -9.01 9.44 -15.88
CA HIS A 35 -8.81 9.54 -17.33
C HIS A 35 -8.53 10.98 -17.83
N ASN A 36 -9.01 12.01 -17.11
CA ASN A 36 -8.79 13.40 -17.48
C ASN A 36 -7.30 13.82 -17.44
N TYR A 37 -6.54 13.26 -16.50
CA TYR A 37 -5.12 13.59 -16.32
C TYR A 37 -4.17 12.42 -16.57
N LEU A 38 -4.68 11.19 -16.71
CA LEU A 38 -3.93 10.01 -17.14
C LEU A 38 -4.71 9.26 -18.25
N PRO A 39 -4.84 9.81 -19.45
CA PRO A 39 -5.61 9.21 -20.55
C PRO A 39 -5.01 7.88 -21.04
N GLU A 40 -3.75 7.59 -20.72
CA GLU A 40 -3.09 6.31 -21.00
C GLU A 40 -3.67 5.16 -20.17
N LEU A 41 -4.26 5.46 -19.00
CA LEU A 41 -5.03 4.51 -18.20
C LEU A 41 -6.41 4.35 -18.82
N GLN A 42 -6.61 3.18 -19.42
CA GLN A 42 -7.90 2.77 -19.96
C GLN A 42 -8.49 1.69 -19.06
N PHE A 43 -9.73 1.86 -18.66
CA PHE A 43 -10.54 0.81 -18.04
C PHE A 43 -11.30 0.03 -19.08
N TYR A 44 -12.05 -0.99 -18.66
CA TYR A 44 -12.75 -1.93 -19.51
C TYR A 44 -13.72 -1.28 -20.51
N ASN A 45 -14.36 -0.19 -20.14
CA ASN A 45 -15.30 0.56 -20.98
C ASN A 45 -15.30 2.07 -20.67
N ASP A 46 -15.98 2.84 -21.53
CA ASP A 46 -16.05 4.30 -21.44
C ASP A 46 -16.79 4.78 -20.18
N GLU A 47 -17.78 4.03 -19.69
CA GLU A 47 -18.46 4.34 -18.44
C GLU A 47 -17.44 4.36 -17.28
N MET A 48 -16.60 3.33 -17.17
CA MET A 48 -15.56 3.26 -16.15
C MET A 48 -14.52 4.38 -16.31
N ASN A 49 -14.12 4.70 -17.56
CA ASN A 49 -13.21 5.80 -17.85
C ASN A 49 -13.76 7.14 -17.36
N SER A 50 -15.05 7.36 -17.47
CA SER A 50 -15.71 8.60 -17.07
C SER A 50 -16.03 8.68 -15.57
N LEU A 51 -16.12 7.56 -14.86
CA LEU A 51 -16.59 7.51 -13.48
C LEU A 51 -15.49 7.27 -12.43
N ILE A 52 -14.43 6.52 -12.79
CA ILE A 52 -13.42 6.12 -11.81
C ILE A 52 -12.50 7.29 -11.48
N THR A 53 -12.44 7.59 -10.18
CA THR A 53 -11.65 8.67 -9.61
C THR A 53 -10.42 8.13 -8.88
N MET A 54 -9.49 9.01 -8.51
CA MET A 54 -8.36 8.64 -7.67
C MET A 54 -8.83 8.09 -6.32
N ARG A 55 -9.89 8.67 -5.73
CA ARG A 55 -10.52 8.17 -4.51
C ARG A 55 -10.94 6.71 -4.65
N ASP A 56 -11.59 6.35 -5.75
CA ASP A 56 -12.04 4.97 -6.00
C ASP A 56 -10.87 4.00 -6.14
N MET A 57 -9.79 4.42 -6.79
CA MET A 57 -8.56 3.63 -6.93
C MET A 57 -7.87 3.41 -5.60
N MET A 58 -7.73 4.46 -4.78
CA MET A 58 -7.06 4.41 -3.47
C MET A 58 -7.83 3.60 -2.44
N SER A 59 -9.16 3.59 -2.55
CA SER A 59 -10.07 2.90 -1.63
C SER A 59 -10.60 1.55 -2.14
N HIS A 60 -10.06 1.06 -3.25
CA HIS A 60 -10.43 -0.24 -3.83
C HIS A 60 -11.91 -0.34 -4.24
N LYS A 61 -12.48 0.72 -4.82
CA LYS A 61 -13.90 0.81 -5.25
C LYS A 61 -14.08 0.86 -6.76
N THR A 62 -13.11 0.38 -7.52
CA THR A 62 -13.19 0.43 -9.01
C THR A 62 -14.12 -0.63 -9.61
N GLY A 63 -14.54 -1.63 -8.85
CA GLY A 63 -15.30 -2.77 -9.36
C GLY A 63 -14.45 -3.84 -10.05
N LEU A 64 -13.14 -3.63 -10.16
CA LEU A 64 -12.22 -4.57 -10.81
C LEU A 64 -11.76 -5.67 -9.84
N PRO A 65 -11.81 -6.95 -10.24
CA PRO A 65 -11.25 -8.05 -9.45
C PRO A 65 -9.71 -7.97 -9.39
N ARG A 66 -9.11 -8.76 -8.51
CA ARG A 66 -7.67 -8.66 -8.19
C ARG A 66 -6.73 -8.90 -9.36
N HIS A 67 -7.00 -9.92 -10.20
CA HIS A 67 -6.14 -10.35 -11.31
C HIS A 67 -4.66 -10.55 -10.95
N ASP A 68 -4.33 -10.92 -9.71
CA ASP A 68 -2.95 -10.99 -9.22
C ASP A 68 -2.07 -11.95 -10.01
N LEU A 69 -2.62 -13.09 -10.47
CA LEU A 69 -1.87 -14.07 -11.26
C LEU A 69 -1.33 -13.49 -12.58
N SER A 70 -1.97 -12.44 -13.10
CA SER A 70 -1.54 -11.81 -14.36
C SER A 70 -0.22 -11.03 -14.22
N TRP A 71 0.10 -10.46 -13.06
CA TRP A 71 1.39 -9.83 -12.81
C TRP A 71 2.38 -10.78 -12.15
N TYR A 72 1.88 -11.70 -11.34
CA TYR A 72 2.73 -12.62 -10.58
C TYR A 72 3.44 -13.63 -11.48
N PHE A 73 2.69 -14.31 -12.39
CA PHE A 73 3.27 -15.30 -13.30
C PHE A 73 3.70 -14.72 -14.66
N ASN A 74 3.25 -13.54 -15.02
CA ASN A 74 3.59 -12.89 -16.28
C ASN A 74 4.16 -11.49 -16.03
N PRO A 75 5.30 -11.37 -15.34
CA PRO A 75 5.92 -10.08 -15.13
C PRO A 75 6.34 -9.48 -16.48
N THR A 76 6.18 -8.19 -16.64
CA THR A 76 6.74 -7.43 -17.75
C THR A 76 7.86 -6.55 -17.23
N ALA A 77 8.84 -6.22 -18.08
CA ALA A 77 9.93 -5.35 -17.69
C ALA A 77 9.52 -3.87 -17.54
N ASN A 78 8.25 -3.55 -17.87
CA ASN A 78 7.82 -2.15 -17.99
C ASN A 78 6.46 -1.95 -17.32
N ARG A 79 6.40 -0.97 -16.42
CA ARG A 79 5.19 -0.57 -15.67
C ARG A 79 4.06 -0.09 -16.59
N VAL A 80 4.38 0.62 -17.68
CA VAL A 80 3.39 1.06 -18.67
C VAL A 80 2.72 -0.11 -19.38
N ASN A 81 3.47 -1.17 -19.70
CA ASN A 81 2.90 -2.38 -20.30
C ASN A 81 1.98 -3.13 -19.31
N MET A 82 2.30 -3.06 -18.02
CA MET A 82 1.44 -3.60 -16.97
C MET A 82 0.14 -2.78 -16.85
N LEU A 83 0.24 -1.46 -16.91
CA LEU A 83 -0.92 -0.54 -16.89
C LEU A 83 -1.91 -0.84 -18.02
N LYS A 84 -1.41 -1.13 -19.23
CA LYS A 84 -2.26 -1.46 -20.40
C LYS A 84 -3.13 -2.70 -20.23
N ARG A 85 -2.84 -3.56 -19.26
CA ARG A 85 -3.66 -4.75 -18.97
C ARG A 85 -5.00 -4.40 -18.33
N ILE A 86 -5.10 -3.25 -17.68
CA ILE A 86 -6.29 -2.83 -16.94
C ILE A 86 -7.52 -2.74 -17.87
N LYS A 87 -7.34 -2.32 -19.11
CA LYS A 87 -8.45 -2.23 -20.07
C LYS A 87 -9.11 -3.58 -20.44
N TYR A 88 -8.44 -4.69 -20.12
CA TYR A 88 -8.95 -6.05 -20.36
C TYR A 88 -9.55 -6.70 -19.11
N MET A 89 -9.56 -5.97 -17.98
CA MET A 89 -10.12 -6.46 -16.73
C MET A 89 -11.61 -6.19 -16.69
N GLU A 90 -12.39 -7.20 -16.95
CA GLU A 90 -13.85 -7.11 -16.84
C GLU A 90 -14.25 -6.87 -15.39
N PRO A 91 -15.06 -5.84 -15.09
CA PRO A 91 -15.50 -5.56 -13.73
C PRO A 91 -16.49 -6.64 -13.25
N THR A 92 -16.42 -7.02 -11.98
CA THR A 92 -17.37 -7.93 -11.35
C THR A 92 -18.44 -7.18 -10.56
N TYR A 93 -18.24 -5.89 -10.33
CA TYR A 93 -19.20 -4.96 -9.73
C TYR A 93 -19.13 -3.60 -10.46
N ARG A 94 -20.15 -2.80 -10.31
CA ARG A 94 -20.10 -1.41 -10.80
C ARG A 94 -19.06 -0.60 -10.02
N PRO A 95 -18.44 0.40 -10.64
CA PRO A 95 -17.63 1.35 -9.91
C PRO A 95 -18.37 1.93 -8.71
N LYS A 96 -17.67 2.06 -7.58
CA LYS A 96 -18.18 2.60 -6.30
C LYS A 96 -19.14 1.68 -5.52
N GLU A 97 -19.51 0.52 -6.05
CA GLU A 97 -20.48 -0.38 -5.41
C GLU A 97 -19.89 -1.15 -4.24
N LYS A 98 -18.72 -1.79 -4.43
CA LYS A 98 -18.11 -2.65 -3.42
C LYS A 98 -16.60 -2.49 -3.32
N TYR A 99 -16.09 -2.82 -2.14
CA TYR A 99 -14.66 -3.01 -1.93
C TYR A 99 -14.16 -4.24 -2.68
N GLN A 100 -13.17 -4.04 -3.55
CA GLN A 100 -12.43 -5.10 -4.24
C GLN A 100 -10.94 -4.74 -4.27
N TYR A 101 -10.18 -5.34 -3.39
CA TYR A 101 -8.74 -5.12 -3.29
C TYR A 101 -8.04 -5.39 -4.62
N ASN A 102 -7.34 -4.39 -5.17
CA ASN A 102 -6.69 -4.50 -6.48
C ASN A 102 -5.32 -3.82 -6.49
N ASN A 103 -4.25 -4.61 -6.75
CA ASN A 103 -2.88 -4.13 -6.78
C ASN A 103 -2.58 -3.24 -7.99
N PHE A 104 -3.25 -3.44 -9.13
CA PHE A 104 -3.08 -2.60 -10.31
C PHE A 104 -3.48 -1.14 -10.08
N MET A 105 -4.42 -0.89 -9.17
CA MET A 105 -4.81 0.48 -8.84
C MET A 105 -3.67 1.26 -8.15
N PHE A 106 -2.84 0.59 -7.36
CA PHE A 106 -1.64 1.20 -6.77
C PHE A 106 -0.46 1.27 -7.73
N LEU A 107 -0.33 0.32 -8.67
CA LEU A 107 0.56 0.47 -9.83
C LEU A 107 0.22 1.75 -10.60
N ALA A 108 -1.05 1.97 -10.93
CA ALA A 108 -1.51 3.14 -11.67
C ALA A 108 -1.26 4.45 -10.91
N GLN A 109 -1.45 4.46 -9.58
CA GLN A 109 -1.05 5.59 -8.73
C GLN A 109 0.44 5.89 -8.84
N GLY A 110 1.30 4.85 -8.87
CA GLY A 110 2.73 5.02 -9.13
C GLY A 110 3.01 5.70 -10.47
N VAL A 111 2.30 5.32 -11.53
CA VAL A 111 2.42 5.97 -12.85
C VAL A 111 1.97 7.43 -12.81
N VAL A 112 0.91 7.75 -12.06
CA VAL A 112 0.50 9.15 -11.84
C VAL A 112 1.61 9.94 -11.13
N VAL A 113 2.22 9.37 -10.09
CA VAL A 113 3.36 10.00 -9.39
C VAL A 113 4.53 10.25 -10.35
N GLU A 114 4.87 9.28 -11.20
CA GLU A 114 5.95 9.42 -12.21
C GLU A 114 5.64 10.54 -13.21
N LYS A 115 4.41 10.58 -13.73
CA LYS A 115 3.98 11.58 -14.71
C LYS A 115 4.10 13.01 -14.18
N PHE A 116 3.59 13.27 -12.99
CA PHE A 116 3.55 14.63 -12.45
C PHE A 116 4.89 15.10 -11.85
N ASN A 117 5.73 14.19 -11.36
CA ASN A 117 7.06 14.56 -10.84
C ASN A 117 8.15 14.49 -11.92
N ASN A 118 7.87 13.95 -13.11
CA ASN A 118 8.86 13.69 -14.17
C ASN A 118 10.07 12.90 -13.67
N GLN A 119 9.84 11.98 -12.74
CA GLN A 119 10.83 11.10 -12.10
C GLN A 119 10.18 9.77 -11.79
N SER A 120 10.99 8.72 -11.62
CA SER A 120 10.45 7.41 -11.20
C SER A 120 9.78 7.50 -9.82
N TRP A 121 8.82 6.62 -9.58
CA TRP A 121 8.19 6.48 -8.26
C TRP A 121 9.25 6.19 -7.18
N GLU A 122 10.25 5.36 -7.51
CA GLU A 122 11.37 5.02 -6.64
C GLU A 122 12.20 6.23 -6.22
N THR A 123 12.52 7.09 -7.17
CA THR A 123 13.26 8.34 -6.89
C THR A 123 12.43 9.29 -6.04
N THR A 124 11.15 9.42 -6.39
CA THR A 124 10.24 10.32 -5.70
C THR A 124 10.01 9.92 -4.25
N ILE A 125 9.76 8.63 -3.98
CA ILE A 125 9.53 8.16 -2.60
C ILE A 125 10.77 8.31 -1.72
N LYS A 126 11.96 8.02 -2.27
CA LYS A 126 13.23 8.21 -1.55
C LYS A 126 13.45 9.68 -1.17
N ALA A 127 13.16 10.59 -2.09
CA ALA A 127 13.36 12.02 -1.86
C ALA A 127 12.31 12.64 -0.93
N LYS A 128 11.02 12.33 -1.17
CA LYS A 128 9.91 12.99 -0.47
C LYS A 128 9.54 12.31 0.87
N ILE A 129 9.81 11.01 1.03
CA ILE A 129 9.39 10.26 2.23
C ILE A 129 10.59 9.67 2.97
N PHE A 130 11.42 8.83 2.33
CA PHE A 130 12.45 8.10 3.06
C PHE A 130 13.49 9.04 3.66
N LYS A 131 14.06 9.96 2.88
CA LYS A 131 15.09 10.88 3.35
C LYS A 131 14.61 11.78 4.51
N PRO A 132 13.46 12.47 4.43
CA PRO A 132 13.04 13.32 5.55
C PRO A 132 12.55 12.54 6.77
N LEU A 133 12.16 11.27 6.62
CA LEU A 133 11.84 10.37 7.74
C LEU A 133 13.07 9.63 8.31
N GLU A 134 14.27 9.92 7.81
CA GLU A 134 15.50 9.20 8.21
C GLU A 134 15.41 7.68 7.98
N MET A 135 14.64 7.25 6.96
CA MET A 135 14.52 5.86 6.52
C MET A 135 15.62 5.53 5.49
N LEU A 136 16.89 5.66 5.91
CA LEU A 136 18.05 5.70 5.02
C LEU A 136 18.44 4.33 4.43
N ARG A 137 17.99 3.25 5.07
CA ARG A 137 18.18 1.88 4.59
C ARG A 137 16.98 1.35 3.80
N SER A 138 15.82 2.01 3.92
CA SER A 138 14.62 1.61 3.17
C SER A 138 14.85 1.75 1.68
N ASN A 139 14.40 0.75 0.93
CA ASN A 139 14.61 0.67 -0.50
C ASN A 139 13.37 0.16 -1.24
N THR A 140 13.37 0.25 -2.56
CA THR A 140 12.18 0.01 -3.39
C THR A 140 12.30 -1.20 -4.29
N SER A 141 13.42 -1.90 -4.27
CA SER A 141 13.62 -3.12 -5.06
C SER A 141 14.59 -4.10 -4.40
N TYR A 142 14.41 -5.40 -4.72
CA TYR A 142 15.34 -6.44 -4.31
C TYR A 142 16.76 -6.21 -4.85
N ASP A 143 16.89 -5.72 -6.08
CA ASP A 143 18.19 -5.49 -6.70
C ASP A 143 19.06 -4.49 -5.94
N GLU A 144 18.44 -3.53 -5.25
CA GLU A 144 19.14 -2.55 -4.44
C GLU A 144 19.56 -3.08 -3.06
N VAL A 145 18.85 -4.08 -2.53
CA VAL A 145 19.11 -4.62 -1.17
C VAL A 145 19.76 -6.00 -1.16
N LYS A 146 19.85 -6.71 -2.28
CA LYS A 146 20.30 -8.12 -2.36
C LYS A 146 21.70 -8.40 -1.79
N ASN A 147 22.55 -7.39 -1.73
CA ASN A 147 23.91 -7.47 -1.19
C ASN A 147 24.02 -6.89 0.23
N ASP A 148 22.91 -6.45 0.84
CA ASP A 148 22.93 -5.96 2.22
C ASP A 148 23.11 -7.15 3.17
N PRO A 149 24.14 -7.13 4.05
CA PRO A 149 24.42 -8.25 4.95
C PRO A 149 23.34 -8.46 6.02
N ASP A 150 22.48 -7.46 6.23
CA ASP A 150 21.39 -7.51 7.20
C ASP A 150 20.01 -7.54 6.50
N LEU A 151 19.94 -8.22 5.35
CA LEU A 151 18.68 -8.52 4.64
C LEU A 151 18.11 -9.85 5.14
N ALA A 152 16.87 -9.86 5.61
CA ALA A 152 16.17 -11.06 6.01
C ALA A 152 15.94 -12.00 4.82
N SER A 153 16.15 -13.31 5.01
CA SER A 153 15.85 -14.32 3.99
C SER A 153 14.40 -14.79 4.09
N PRO A 154 13.67 -14.92 2.98
CA PRO A 154 12.27 -15.37 2.97
C PRO A 154 12.14 -16.85 3.24
N HIS A 155 11.12 -17.25 4.01
CA HIS A 155 10.82 -18.63 4.37
C HIS A 155 9.33 -18.96 4.21
N VAL A 156 9.06 -20.20 3.84
CA VAL A 156 7.71 -20.78 3.79
C VAL A 156 7.69 -22.13 4.51
N TYR A 157 6.53 -22.54 5.00
CA TYR A 157 6.36 -23.92 5.44
C TYR A 157 6.12 -24.84 4.24
N LYS A 158 6.89 -25.91 4.17
CA LYS A 158 6.65 -27.06 3.30
C LYS A 158 5.89 -28.11 4.11
N ASN A 159 4.71 -28.51 3.62
CA ASN A 159 3.86 -29.52 4.28
C ASN A 159 3.55 -29.19 5.76
N ASP A 160 3.32 -27.92 6.08
CA ASP A 160 2.95 -27.41 7.42
C ASP A 160 3.93 -27.73 8.56
N SER A 161 5.07 -28.35 8.29
CA SER A 161 5.98 -28.81 9.32
C SER A 161 7.45 -28.40 9.14
N THR A 162 7.90 -28.19 7.91
CA THR A 162 9.31 -27.92 7.62
C THR A 162 9.49 -26.50 7.08
N LEU A 163 10.23 -25.68 7.81
CA LEU A 163 10.58 -24.33 7.37
C LEU A 163 11.61 -24.42 6.24
N GLN A 164 11.30 -23.85 5.08
CA GLN A 164 12.15 -23.84 3.91
C GLN A 164 12.45 -22.41 3.49
N ARG A 165 13.73 -22.09 3.31
CA ARG A 165 14.16 -20.84 2.67
C ARG A 165 13.80 -20.89 1.17
N ILE A 166 13.27 -19.77 0.68
CA ILE A 166 12.94 -19.59 -0.75
C ILE A 166 13.74 -18.42 -1.35
N SER A 167 13.63 -18.22 -2.64
CA SER A 167 14.19 -17.03 -3.31
C SER A 167 13.30 -15.83 -3.08
N HIS A 168 13.90 -14.63 -3.05
CA HIS A 168 13.13 -13.38 -3.06
C HIS A 168 12.34 -13.26 -4.37
N TYR A 169 11.09 -12.86 -4.26
CA TYR A 169 10.27 -12.53 -5.42
C TYR A 169 10.56 -11.09 -5.88
N ASN A 170 10.87 -10.93 -7.16
CA ASN A 170 11.11 -9.60 -7.73
C ASN A 170 9.78 -8.94 -8.12
N ILE A 171 9.28 -8.05 -7.27
CA ILE A 171 8.02 -7.29 -7.45
C ILE A 171 8.25 -5.90 -8.05
N THR A 172 9.42 -5.56 -8.54
CA THR A 172 9.82 -4.20 -8.93
C THR A 172 8.81 -3.49 -9.86
N VAL A 173 8.24 -4.19 -10.84
CA VAL A 173 7.24 -3.60 -11.74
C VAL A 173 5.98 -3.16 -10.98
N MET A 174 5.55 -3.95 -10.01
CA MET A 174 4.43 -3.64 -9.10
C MET A 174 4.88 -2.89 -7.85
N GLY A 175 6.08 -2.30 -7.87
CA GLY A 175 6.71 -1.60 -6.75
C GLY A 175 5.77 -0.69 -5.97
N PRO A 176 4.99 0.20 -6.61
CA PRO A 176 4.04 1.08 -5.91
C PRO A 176 2.96 0.34 -5.09
N ALA A 177 2.69 -0.92 -5.39
CA ALA A 177 1.71 -1.74 -4.67
C ALA A 177 2.32 -2.58 -3.53
N GLY A 178 3.67 -2.83 -3.55
CA GLY A 178 4.24 -3.76 -2.58
C GLY A 178 5.76 -3.92 -2.57
N GLY A 179 6.53 -3.02 -3.19
CA GLY A 179 7.97 -3.22 -3.44
C GLY A 179 8.95 -2.68 -2.39
N ILE A 180 8.49 -2.07 -1.31
CA ILE A 180 9.38 -1.50 -0.30
C ILE A 180 10.02 -2.60 0.56
N TYR A 181 11.32 -2.45 0.81
CA TYR A 181 12.09 -3.12 1.85
C TYR A 181 12.39 -2.11 2.95
N SER A 182 12.13 -2.46 4.20
CA SER A 182 12.36 -1.56 5.34
C SER A 182 12.66 -2.36 6.62
N SER A 183 13.08 -1.66 7.65
CA SER A 183 13.36 -2.21 8.98
C SER A 183 12.31 -1.76 10.00
N ALA A 184 12.23 -2.45 11.13
CA ALA A 184 11.28 -2.11 12.17
C ALA A 184 11.47 -0.68 12.71
N ILE A 185 12.73 -0.23 12.85
CA ILE A 185 13.02 1.11 13.35
C ILE A 185 12.64 2.19 12.33
N GLU A 186 12.90 1.96 11.05
CA GLU A 186 12.53 2.93 10.02
C GLU A 186 11.01 2.98 9.80
N MET A 187 10.33 1.82 9.85
CA MET A 187 8.87 1.79 9.85
C MET A 187 8.26 2.48 11.08
N ALA A 188 8.96 2.50 12.22
CA ALA A 188 8.50 3.28 13.39
C ALA A 188 8.52 4.79 13.11
N ASN A 189 9.50 5.31 12.34
CA ASN A 189 9.51 6.71 11.92
C ASN A 189 8.30 7.04 11.02
N TRP A 190 7.97 6.14 10.09
CA TRP A 190 6.77 6.25 9.27
C TRP A 190 5.49 6.29 10.10
N VAL A 191 5.35 5.39 11.07
CA VAL A 191 4.20 5.35 11.99
C VAL A 191 4.12 6.60 12.84
N GLN A 192 5.25 7.13 13.33
CA GLN A 192 5.29 8.40 14.05
C GLN A 192 4.71 9.55 13.22
N ALA A 193 5.07 9.65 11.93
CA ALA A 193 4.52 10.68 11.07
C ALA A 193 2.99 10.60 10.98
N TRP A 194 2.41 9.40 10.93
CA TRP A 194 0.95 9.20 10.95
C TRP A 194 0.31 9.60 12.29
N ILE A 195 0.92 9.21 13.41
CA ILE A 195 0.45 9.57 14.76
C ILE A 195 0.48 11.09 14.95
N TYR A 196 1.51 11.76 14.48
CA TYR A 196 1.68 13.21 14.62
C TYR A 196 1.09 13.99 13.42
N ARG A 197 0.02 13.48 12.83
CA ARG A 197 -0.80 14.18 11.79
C ARG A 197 0.01 14.62 10.57
N GLY A 198 0.94 13.80 10.13
CA GLY A 198 1.77 14.04 8.97
C GLY A 198 3.11 14.69 9.27
N GLN A 199 3.43 14.94 10.54
CA GLN A 199 4.66 15.61 10.95
C GLN A 199 5.70 14.64 11.51
N PHE A 200 6.96 14.90 11.23
CA PHE A 200 8.09 14.19 11.79
C PHE A 200 9.22 15.20 12.07
N LYS A 201 9.69 15.32 13.32
CA LYS A 201 10.77 16.25 13.76
C LYS A 201 10.58 17.69 13.23
N GLY A 202 9.33 18.17 13.21
CA GLY A 202 8.99 19.52 12.73
C GLY A 202 8.85 19.67 11.22
N LEU A 203 9.08 18.62 10.44
CA LEU A 203 8.85 18.58 8.99
C LEU A 203 7.45 18.07 8.68
N ASN A 204 6.77 18.67 7.71
CA ASN A 204 5.53 18.13 7.15
C ASN A 204 5.87 17.10 6.09
N ILE A 205 5.60 15.81 6.37
CA ILE A 205 5.89 14.68 5.48
C ILE A 205 4.64 14.24 4.71
N ILE A 206 3.49 14.33 5.35
CA ILE A 206 2.19 13.93 4.79
C ILE A 206 1.29 15.15 4.84
N SER A 207 0.68 15.53 3.70
CA SER A 207 -0.19 16.70 3.70
C SER A 207 -1.36 16.51 4.66
N PRO A 208 -1.80 17.55 5.39
CA PRO A 208 -2.92 17.44 6.34
C PRO A 208 -4.23 16.98 5.69
N LEU A 209 -4.46 17.39 4.43
CA LEU A 209 -5.60 16.94 3.65
C LEU A 209 -5.54 15.43 3.43
N HIS A 210 -4.38 14.94 2.93
CA HIS A 210 -4.21 13.51 2.70
C HIS A 210 -4.31 12.69 3.98
N HIS A 211 -3.68 13.15 5.07
CA HIS A 211 -3.74 12.48 6.37
C HIS A 211 -5.19 12.26 6.80
N LYS A 212 -6.02 13.31 6.74
CA LYS A 212 -7.45 13.24 7.11
C LYS A 212 -8.22 12.25 6.22
N GLU A 213 -8.06 12.34 4.90
CA GLU A 213 -8.78 11.50 3.94
C GLU A 213 -8.34 10.03 4.04
N ALA A 214 -7.02 9.79 4.20
CA ALA A 214 -6.45 8.45 4.18
C ALA A 214 -6.88 7.57 5.35
N ILE A 215 -7.08 8.15 6.53
CA ILE A 215 -7.53 7.42 7.72
C ILE A 215 -9.02 7.65 8.03
N SER A 216 -9.79 8.14 7.05
CA SER A 216 -11.26 8.23 7.12
C SER A 216 -11.89 7.10 6.31
N ALA A 217 -13.07 6.63 6.73
CA ALA A 217 -13.80 5.57 6.02
C ALA A 217 -14.21 6.02 4.61
N GLN A 218 -13.62 5.43 3.59
CA GLN A 218 -13.95 5.64 2.18
C GLN A 218 -14.82 4.49 1.64
N THR A 219 -14.62 3.28 2.17
CA THR A 219 -15.42 2.10 1.81
C THR A 219 -15.46 1.12 2.97
N ILE A 220 -16.53 0.34 3.04
CA ILE A 220 -16.66 -0.78 3.97
C ILE A 220 -15.93 -1.97 3.37
N ASN A 221 -14.94 -2.51 4.07
CA ASN A 221 -14.15 -3.67 3.61
C ASN A 221 -14.51 -4.98 4.32
N SER A 222 -15.26 -4.93 5.42
CA SER A 222 -15.77 -6.11 6.13
C SER A 222 -17.10 -5.79 6.80
N SER A 223 -17.84 -6.84 7.23
CA SER A 223 -19.11 -6.67 7.96
C SER A 223 -18.95 -5.93 9.29
N GLY A 224 -17.76 -5.99 9.85
CA GLY A 224 -17.46 -5.35 11.14
C GLY A 224 -18.22 -5.92 12.33
N ILE A 225 -18.90 -7.06 12.18
CA ILE A 225 -19.59 -7.75 13.26
C ILE A 225 -18.54 -8.54 14.05
N PRO A 226 -18.40 -8.29 15.37
CA PRO A 226 -17.47 -9.06 16.20
C PRO A 226 -17.80 -10.56 16.16
N ASP A 227 -16.80 -11.41 16.15
CA ASP A 227 -16.96 -12.86 16.25
C ASP A 227 -16.49 -13.36 17.64
N SER A 228 -16.73 -14.65 17.92
CA SER A 228 -16.38 -15.25 19.20
C SER A 228 -14.88 -15.35 19.47
N THR A 229 -14.06 -15.31 18.41
CA THR A 229 -12.59 -15.36 18.51
C THR A 229 -11.97 -13.97 18.66
N HIS A 230 -12.66 -12.93 18.16
CA HIS A 230 -12.22 -11.54 18.20
C HIS A 230 -13.39 -10.61 18.64
N PRO A 231 -13.91 -10.80 19.88
CA PRO A 231 -15.06 -10.04 20.36
C PRO A 231 -14.75 -8.54 20.56
N ASP A 232 -13.47 -8.21 20.63
CA ASP A 232 -12.97 -6.86 20.89
C ASP A 232 -12.79 -6.03 19.61
N ILE A 233 -13.00 -6.63 18.41
CA ILE A 233 -12.81 -5.98 17.11
C ILE A 233 -14.17 -5.74 16.47
N SER A 234 -14.42 -4.50 16.06
CA SER A 234 -15.63 -4.14 15.33
C SER A 234 -15.35 -3.09 14.26
N GLY A 235 -16.28 -2.98 13.32
CA GLY A 235 -16.10 -2.12 12.16
C GLY A 235 -15.09 -2.71 11.18
N GLY A 236 -15.13 -2.23 9.97
CA GLY A 236 -14.20 -2.63 8.94
C GLY A 236 -14.35 -1.68 7.78
N ASN A 237 -13.43 -0.71 7.71
CA ASN A 237 -13.41 0.32 6.70
C ASN A 237 -12.03 0.36 6.04
N TYR A 238 -11.98 0.92 4.82
CA TYR A 238 -10.74 1.18 4.12
C TYR A 238 -10.71 2.63 3.65
N GLY A 239 -9.58 3.27 3.83
CA GLY A 239 -9.28 4.61 3.38
C GLY A 239 -8.33 4.61 2.18
N PHE A 240 -7.24 5.39 2.27
CA PHE A 240 -6.23 5.44 1.21
C PHE A 240 -4.96 4.68 1.63
N GLY A 241 -4.96 3.37 1.36
CA GLY A 241 -3.85 2.50 1.76
C GLY A 241 -3.85 2.12 3.25
N TRP A 242 -4.95 2.36 3.96
CA TRP A 242 -5.15 2.01 5.36
C TRP A 242 -6.52 1.38 5.59
N SER A 243 -6.57 0.35 6.43
CA SER A 243 -7.80 -0.17 7.03
C SER A 243 -8.05 0.49 8.37
N MET A 244 -9.29 0.69 8.73
CA MET A 244 -9.68 1.22 10.02
C MET A 244 -10.71 0.31 10.68
N LEU A 245 -10.55 0.09 11.98
CA LEU A 245 -11.44 -0.69 12.81
C LEU A 245 -11.47 -0.15 14.26
N ASN A 246 -12.43 -0.57 15.02
CA ASN A 246 -12.46 -0.35 16.45
C ASN A 246 -11.84 -1.56 17.16
N TYR A 247 -10.91 -1.31 18.07
CA TYR A 247 -10.33 -2.30 18.94
C TYR A 247 -10.50 -1.85 20.38
N ARG A 248 -11.35 -2.53 21.15
CA ARG A 248 -11.64 -2.20 22.56
C ARG A 248 -12.03 -0.72 22.80
N GLY A 249 -12.76 -0.09 21.90
CA GLY A 249 -13.11 1.32 21.96
C GLY A 249 -12.08 2.29 21.38
N HIS A 250 -10.91 1.81 20.98
CA HIS A 250 -9.86 2.62 20.37
C HIS A 250 -9.92 2.56 18.84
N TYR A 251 -9.73 3.70 18.19
CA TYR A 251 -9.64 3.77 16.72
C TYR A 251 -8.28 3.24 16.27
N ARG A 252 -8.28 2.07 15.66
CA ARG A 252 -7.09 1.43 15.11
C ARG A 252 -7.02 1.66 13.61
N VAL A 253 -5.89 2.14 13.13
CA VAL A 253 -5.52 2.24 11.72
C VAL A 253 -4.44 1.22 11.44
N GLU A 254 -4.59 0.41 10.37
CA GLU A 254 -3.65 -0.66 10.09
C GLU A 254 -3.52 -0.97 8.61
N HIS A 255 -2.42 -1.59 8.22
CA HIS A 255 -2.30 -2.31 6.96
C HIS A 255 -1.36 -3.51 7.09
N GLY A 256 -1.81 -4.65 6.60
CA GLY A 256 -0.98 -5.83 6.46
C GLY A 256 -0.22 -5.85 5.13
N GLY A 257 0.92 -6.53 5.12
CA GLY A 257 1.69 -6.78 3.91
C GLY A 257 2.10 -8.23 3.79
N ALA A 258 2.02 -8.78 2.60
CA ALA A 258 2.50 -10.12 2.29
C ALA A 258 3.18 -10.13 0.92
N ILE A 259 4.32 -10.76 0.86
CA ILE A 259 5.03 -11.17 -0.35
C ILE A 259 5.74 -12.49 -0.01
N ASP A 260 6.09 -13.28 -1.01
CA ASP A 260 6.64 -14.62 -0.80
C ASP A 260 7.68 -14.69 0.32
N GLY A 261 7.36 -15.45 1.36
CA GLY A 261 8.20 -15.66 2.52
C GLY A 261 8.28 -14.49 3.52
N PHE A 262 7.49 -13.42 3.33
CA PHE A 262 7.43 -12.30 4.27
C PHE A 262 5.99 -11.93 4.62
N ILE A 263 5.78 -11.53 5.87
CA ILE A 263 4.57 -10.87 6.32
C ILE A 263 4.97 -9.64 7.15
N ALA A 264 4.25 -8.56 6.94
CA ALA A 264 4.38 -7.33 7.71
C ALA A 264 3.00 -6.89 8.23
N SER A 265 3.00 -6.27 9.39
CA SER A 265 1.84 -5.58 9.93
C SER A 265 2.29 -4.23 10.47
N THR A 266 1.57 -3.19 10.08
CA THR A 266 1.79 -1.83 10.58
C THR A 266 0.46 -1.32 11.10
N SER A 267 0.42 -0.91 12.36
CA SER A 267 -0.79 -0.33 12.95
C SER A 267 -0.46 0.82 13.90
N PHE A 268 -1.43 1.71 14.07
CA PHE A 268 -1.33 2.81 15.03
C PHE A 268 -2.72 3.23 15.54
N PHE A 269 -2.68 3.86 16.70
CA PHE A 269 -3.84 4.39 17.41
C PHE A 269 -3.65 5.90 17.53
N PRO A 270 -4.27 6.71 16.64
CA PRO A 270 -4.00 8.14 16.55
C PRO A 270 -4.33 8.92 17.83
N THR A 271 -5.33 8.46 18.59
CA THR A 271 -5.78 9.10 19.84
C THR A 271 -4.94 8.70 21.05
N ASP A 272 -4.24 7.56 20.96
CA ASP A 272 -3.49 6.99 22.08
C ASP A 272 -1.98 7.18 21.91
N SER A 273 -1.55 7.71 20.76
CA SER A 273 -0.13 7.90 20.41
C SER A 273 0.69 6.60 20.45
N ILE A 274 0.07 5.49 20.11
CA ILE A 274 0.69 4.16 20.08
C ILE A 274 0.84 3.71 18.63
N GLY A 275 2.00 3.14 18.29
CA GLY A 275 2.27 2.50 17.02
C GLY A 275 2.90 1.13 17.19
N ILE A 276 2.59 0.18 16.32
CA ILE A 276 3.07 -1.18 16.35
C ILE A 276 3.51 -1.57 14.94
N VAL A 277 4.74 -2.09 14.83
CA VAL A 277 5.28 -2.65 13.59
C VAL A 277 5.74 -4.07 13.87
N VAL A 278 5.25 -5.02 13.10
CA VAL A 278 5.66 -6.43 13.16
C VAL A 278 6.14 -6.85 11.78
N LEU A 279 7.38 -7.32 11.70
CA LEU A 279 8.00 -7.81 10.48
C LEU A 279 8.42 -9.27 10.67
N SER A 280 8.03 -10.12 9.73
CA SER A 280 8.37 -11.55 9.75
C SER A 280 8.90 -11.98 8.39
N ASN A 281 9.95 -12.81 8.41
CA ASN A 281 10.50 -13.47 7.22
C ASN A 281 9.95 -14.90 7.04
N GLN A 282 8.70 -15.09 7.41
CA GLN A 282 7.98 -16.35 7.29
C GLN A 282 6.51 -16.06 6.96
N SER A 283 5.98 -16.69 5.93
CA SER A 283 4.64 -16.44 5.41
C SER A 283 3.49 -17.17 6.14
N SER A 284 3.63 -17.42 7.44
CA SER A 284 2.50 -17.86 8.28
C SER A 284 1.61 -16.67 8.63
N ARG A 285 0.33 -16.80 8.38
CA ARG A 285 -0.66 -15.77 8.71
C ARG A 285 -0.96 -15.66 10.23
N GLN A 286 -0.34 -16.50 11.06
CA GLN A 286 -0.62 -16.54 12.49
C GLN A 286 0.20 -15.55 13.34
N ILE A 287 1.27 -14.96 12.80
CA ILE A 287 2.18 -14.14 13.60
C ILE A 287 1.77 -12.65 13.69
N PRO A 288 1.23 -11.99 12.64
CA PRO A 288 0.93 -10.55 12.69
C PRO A 288 -0.50 -10.19 13.09
N ASN A 289 -1.35 -11.17 13.36
CA ASN A 289 -2.77 -10.89 13.69
C ASN A 289 -3.00 -10.72 15.18
#